data_6e28ee86b4c41332bfd53eaf857a132a
#
_entry.id   6e28ee86b4c41332bfd53eaf857a132a
#
_cell.length_a   1.000
_cell.length_b   1.000
_cell.length_c   1.000
_cell.angle_alpha   90.00
_cell.angle_beta   90.00
_cell.angle_gamma   90.00
#
_symmetry.space_group_name_H-M   'P 1'
#
loop_
_entity.id
_entity.type
_entity.pdbx_description
1 polymer ?
#
loop_
_entity_poly.entity_id
_entity_poly.type
_entity_poly.pdbx_seq_one_letter_code
_entity_poly.pdbx_strand_id
1 'polypeptide(L)'
;LFEVYLKGDLLDTTLRFDENKTNVYLFVGVNGVGKTTTIGKLARMYKDQGKKVLVIAGDTFRAGAIEQLQEWARRANVDFYAKDAGVDPSSVIHDGLIEAKKKKYDLVLVDTAGRLQNKTNLMNELAKMRRVIEKHFPDSPQETLLVIDATTGQNGMNQAHIFNETTQLTGIVLTKLDGTAKGGIVLAIRHLYNLPIKMVGLGEKIDDLVPFDIE
;
A
#
# COMPACT_ATOMS: atom_id res chain seq x y z
N LEU A 1 -0.41 17.86 -24.78
CA LEU A 1 -0.69 16.40 -24.96
C LEU A 1 -0.64 15.67 -23.60
N PHE A 2 0.36 15.96 -22.80
CA PHE A 2 0.56 15.37 -21.46
C PHE A 2 -0.60 15.73 -20.51
N GLU A 3 -0.98 17.01 -20.46
CA GLU A 3 -2.10 17.48 -19.64
C GLU A 3 -3.45 16.88 -20.05
N VAL A 4 -3.68 16.71 -21.36
CA VAL A 4 -4.93 16.13 -21.88
C VAL A 4 -5.03 14.64 -21.56
N TYR A 5 -3.92 13.91 -21.58
CA TYR A 5 -3.88 12.49 -21.27
C TYR A 5 -4.09 12.23 -19.77
N LEU A 6 -3.72 13.19 -18.94
CA LEU A 6 -3.86 13.09 -17.48
C LEU A 6 -5.16 13.73 -16.94
N LYS A 7 -5.86 14.54 -17.73
CA LYS A 7 -7.12 15.22 -17.35
C LYS A 7 -8.38 14.45 -17.72
N GLY A 8 -8.48 13.18 -17.46
CA GLY A 8 -9.75 12.44 -17.56
C GLY A 8 -10.39 12.21 -16.19
N ASP A 9 -11.64 11.81 -16.15
CA ASP A 9 -12.45 11.50 -14.95
C ASP A 9 -11.84 10.45 -14.01
N LEU A 10 -10.65 9.93 -14.34
CA LEU A 10 -9.94 8.89 -13.61
C LEU A 10 -8.86 9.44 -12.66
N LEU A 11 -8.79 10.75 -12.47
CA LEU A 11 -7.66 11.39 -11.79
C LEU A 11 -7.99 11.87 -10.39
N ASP A 12 -8.75 11.11 -9.63
CA ASP A 12 -8.74 11.30 -8.19
C ASP A 12 -7.43 10.78 -7.61
N THR A 13 -6.42 11.65 -7.59
CA THR A 13 -5.11 11.37 -6.99
C THR A 13 -5.13 11.48 -5.46
N THR A 14 -6.26 11.87 -4.89
CA THR A 14 -6.42 12.00 -3.45
C THR A 14 -6.64 10.63 -2.80
N LEU A 15 -5.96 10.36 -1.70
CA LEU A 15 -6.24 9.18 -0.88
C LEU A 15 -7.63 9.30 -0.26
N ARG A 16 -8.43 8.24 -0.39
CA ARG A 16 -9.77 8.18 0.18
C ARG A 16 -9.68 8.02 1.69
N PHE A 17 -10.27 8.95 2.42
CA PHE A 17 -10.28 8.93 3.87
C PHE A 17 -11.61 9.46 4.40
N ASP A 18 -12.31 8.64 5.19
CA ASP A 18 -13.54 9.03 5.88
C ASP A 18 -13.22 9.38 7.33
N GLU A 19 -13.44 10.64 7.72
CA GLU A 19 -13.15 11.14 9.07
C GLU A 19 -14.02 10.51 10.15
N ASN A 20 -15.13 9.87 9.80
CA ASN A 20 -16.12 9.37 10.73
C ASN A 20 -16.02 7.86 11.01
N LYS A 21 -15.07 7.18 10.40
CA LYS A 21 -14.88 5.73 10.58
C LYS A 21 -13.42 5.30 10.47
N THR A 22 -13.16 4.04 10.82
CA THR A 22 -11.86 3.42 10.59
C THR A 22 -11.67 3.18 9.10
N ASN A 23 -10.55 3.67 8.56
CA ASN A 23 -10.14 3.43 7.18
C ASN A 23 -9.10 2.32 7.15
N VAL A 24 -9.17 1.46 6.14
CA VAL A 24 -8.19 0.39 5.94
C VAL A 24 -7.56 0.55 4.56
N TYR A 25 -6.24 0.61 4.51
CA TYR A 25 -5.47 0.63 3.27
C TYR A 25 -4.69 -0.68 3.15
N LEU A 26 -4.88 -1.37 2.05
CA LEU A 26 -4.19 -2.61 1.72
C LEU A 26 -3.08 -2.30 0.70
N PHE A 27 -1.85 -2.74 1.00
CA PHE A 27 -0.67 -2.51 0.16
C PHE A 27 -0.26 -3.81 -0.50
N VAL A 28 -0.18 -3.81 -1.82
CA VAL A 28 0.23 -4.96 -2.62
C VAL A 28 1.41 -4.59 -3.53
N GLY A 29 2.12 -5.57 -4.01
CA GLY A 29 3.29 -5.40 -4.87
C GLY A 29 4.36 -6.43 -4.59
N VAL A 30 5.30 -6.58 -5.52
CA VAL A 30 6.41 -7.53 -5.37
C VAL A 30 7.35 -7.13 -4.24
N ASN A 31 8.10 -8.11 -3.72
CA ASN A 31 9.11 -7.82 -2.69
C ASN A 31 10.17 -6.86 -3.23
N GLY A 32 10.65 -5.97 -2.37
CA GLY A 32 11.74 -5.04 -2.69
C GLY A 32 11.32 -3.75 -3.38
N VAL A 33 10.03 -3.53 -3.64
CA VAL A 33 9.54 -2.29 -4.28
C VAL A 33 9.40 -1.11 -3.32
N GLY A 34 9.50 -1.33 -2.01
CA GLY A 34 9.36 -0.30 -0.99
C GLY A 34 7.98 -0.25 -0.33
N LYS A 35 7.27 -1.38 -0.22
CA LYS A 35 5.97 -1.43 0.49
C LYS A 35 6.10 -1.03 1.95
N THR A 36 7.00 -1.65 2.70
CA THR A 36 7.20 -1.35 4.13
C THR A 36 7.60 0.09 4.35
N THR A 37 8.48 0.61 3.52
CA THR A 37 8.93 2.02 3.54
C THR A 37 7.75 2.96 3.27
N THR A 38 6.94 2.67 2.26
CA THR A 38 5.75 3.45 1.93
C THR A 38 4.75 3.48 3.09
N ILE A 39 4.51 2.32 3.71
CA ILE A 39 3.62 2.22 4.88
C ILE A 39 4.13 3.08 6.02
N GLY A 40 5.43 3.02 6.33
CA GLY A 40 6.04 3.83 7.38
C GLY A 40 5.90 5.33 7.13
N LYS A 41 6.13 5.77 5.91
CA LYS A 41 5.99 7.18 5.51
C LYS A 41 4.54 7.66 5.55
N LEU A 42 3.60 6.87 5.07
CA LEU A 42 2.16 7.18 5.18
C LEU A 42 1.70 7.21 6.63
N ALA A 43 2.14 6.26 7.44
CA ALA A 43 1.83 6.23 8.86
C ALA A 43 2.27 7.52 9.55
N ARG A 44 3.48 7.99 9.27
CA ARG A 44 4.00 9.25 9.80
C ARG A 44 3.17 10.44 9.37
N MET A 45 2.81 10.50 8.10
CA MET A 45 2.03 11.60 7.53
C MET A 45 0.66 11.72 8.22
N TYR A 46 -0.05 10.62 8.40
CA TYR A 46 -1.35 10.62 9.07
C TYR A 46 -1.22 10.85 10.58
N LYS A 47 -0.17 10.33 11.20
CA LYS A 47 0.13 10.62 12.61
C LYS A 47 0.33 12.11 12.84
N ASP A 48 1.07 12.78 11.96
CA ASP A 48 1.30 14.23 12.03
C ASP A 48 0.01 15.04 11.83
N GLN A 49 -0.98 14.46 11.15
CA GLN A 49 -2.33 15.04 11.02
C GLN A 49 -3.24 14.75 12.22
N GLY A 50 -2.71 14.15 13.28
CA GLY A 50 -3.48 13.83 14.49
C GLY A 50 -4.31 12.55 14.40
N LYS A 51 -4.11 11.70 13.40
CA LYS A 51 -4.84 10.44 13.23
C LYS A 51 -4.23 9.34 14.11
N LYS A 52 -5.08 8.45 14.61
CA LYS A 52 -4.67 7.25 15.34
C LYS A 52 -4.47 6.12 14.34
N VAL A 53 -3.22 5.66 14.19
CA VAL A 53 -2.80 4.73 13.14
C VAL A 53 -2.33 3.40 13.71
N LEU A 54 -2.76 2.31 13.10
CA LEU A 54 -2.29 0.95 13.36
C LEU A 54 -1.67 0.37 12.09
N VAL A 55 -0.49 -0.24 12.20
CA VAL A 55 0.17 -0.97 11.11
C VAL A 55 0.07 -2.47 11.40
N ILE A 56 -0.42 -3.25 10.45
CA ILE A 56 -0.55 -4.71 10.55
C ILE A 56 0.45 -5.40 9.62
N ALA A 57 1.26 -6.30 10.16
CA ALA A 57 2.24 -7.08 9.41
C ALA A 57 1.58 -8.32 8.78
N GLY A 58 1.11 -8.19 7.55
CA GLY A 58 0.49 -9.29 6.81
C GLY A 58 1.46 -10.13 5.97
N ASP A 59 2.72 -9.72 5.82
CA ASP A 59 3.78 -10.56 5.24
C ASP A 59 4.40 -11.43 6.34
N THR A 60 3.80 -12.59 6.58
CA THR A 60 4.19 -13.49 7.68
C THR A 60 5.24 -14.51 7.30
N PHE A 61 5.61 -14.60 6.01
CA PHE A 61 6.61 -15.58 5.54
C PHE A 61 8.03 -15.19 5.89
N ARG A 62 8.30 -13.89 5.98
CA ARG A 62 9.63 -13.35 6.19
C ARG A 62 9.72 -12.66 7.54
N ALA A 63 10.43 -13.27 8.49
CA ALA A 63 10.67 -12.68 9.81
C ALA A 63 11.31 -11.29 9.70
N GLY A 64 12.26 -11.12 8.79
CA GLY A 64 12.91 -9.83 8.53
C GLY A 64 11.94 -8.76 8.02
N ALA A 65 10.91 -9.13 7.27
CA ALA A 65 9.87 -8.18 6.83
C ALA A 65 9.02 -7.68 8.00
N ILE A 66 8.70 -8.55 8.93
CA ILE A 66 7.97 -8.18 10.16
C ILE A 66 8.79 -7.20 10.99
N GLU A 67 10.06 -7.52 11.22
CA GLU A 67 10.98 -6.67 11.98
C GLU A 67 11.21 -5.30 11.30
N GLN A 68 11.37 -5.28 9.99
CA GLN A 68 11.54 -4.04 9.22
C GLN A 68 10.30 -3.15 9.31
N LEU A 69 9.11 -3.73 9.19
CA LEU A 69 7.86 -2.99 9.31
C LEU A 69 7.68 -2.44 10.73
N GLN A 70 8.05 -3.22 11.74
CA GLN A 70 8.01 -2.78 13.15
C GLN A 70 8.92 -1.57 13.38
N GLU A 71 10.12 -1.56 12.80
CA GLU A 71 11.05 -0.43 12.90
C GLU A 71 10.47 0.82 12.23
N TRP A 72 9.84 0.69 11.07
CA TRP A 72 9.15 1.81 10.42
C TRP A 72 8.01 2.35 11.26
N ALA A 73 7.20 1.48 11.88
CA ALA A 73 6.12 1.88 12.77
C ALA A 73 6.67 2.63 14.00
N ARG A 74 7.78 2.16 14.57
CA ARG A 74 8.47 2.83 15.67
C ARG A 74 8.94 4.23 15.26
N ARG A 75 9.57 4.37 14.10
CA ARG A 75 10.05 5.66 13.58
C ARG A 75 8.90 6.62 13.29
N ALA A 76 7.77 6.11 12.82
CA ALA A 76 6.56 6.89 12.60
C ALA A 76 5.78 7.20 13.89
N ASN A 77 6.15 6.57 15.00
CA ASN A 77 5.45 6.69 16.29
C ASN A 77 3.97 6.29 16.20
N VAL A 78 3.71 5.17 15.56
CA VAL A 78 2.38 4.57 15.42
C VAL A 78 2.36 3.17 16.02
N ASP A 79 1.16 2.66 16.27
CA ASP A 79 0.97 1.33 16.83
C ASP A 79 1.18 0.25 15.77
N PHE A 80 1.61 -0.91 16.22
CA PHE A 80 1.99 -2.05 15.39
C PHE A 80 1.35 -3.34 15.88
N TYR A 81 0.86 -4.15 14.96
CA TYR A 81 0.29 -5.46 15.25
C TYR A 81 0.94 -6.53 14.36
N ALA A 82 1.46 -7.56 14.99
CA ALA A 82 2.05 -8.71 14.31
C ALA A 82 1.88 -9.97 15.16
N LYS A 83 2.01 -11.12 14.51
CA LYS A 83 2.20 -12.43 15.16
C LYS A 83 3.54 -13.02 14.73
N ASP A 84 3.88 -14.18 15.25
CA ASP A 84 5.10 -14.88 14.86
C ASP A 84 5.12 -15.20 13.38
N ALA A 85 6.33 -15.26 12.81
CA ALA A 85 6.52 -15.66 11.43
C ALA A 85 5.94 -17.06 11.18
N GLY A 86 5.31 -17.23 10.02
CA GLY A 86 4.68 -18.50 9.63
C GLY A 86 3.21 -18.65 10.01
N VAL A 87 2.64 -17.71 10.79
CA VAL A 87 1.20 -17.68 11.07
C VAL A 87 0.43 -17.30 9.80
N ASP A 88 -0.76 -17.87 9.61
CA ASP A 88 -1.62 -17.53 8.47
C ASP A 88 -1.84 -16.00 8.38
N PRO A 89 -1.52 -15.36 7.26
CA PRO A 89 -1.69 -13.92 7.10
C PRO A 89 -3.11 -13.43 7.38
N SER A 90 -4.12 -14.17 6.94
CA SER A 90 -5.52 -13.81 7.19
C SER A 90 -5.88 -13.80 8.67
N SER A 91 -5.28 -14.71 9.46
CA SER A 91 -5.44 -14.74 10.92
C SER A 91 -4.84 -13.50 11.58
N VAL A 92 -3.66 -13.06 11.14
CA VAL A 92 -3.02 -11.85 11.65
C VAL A 92 -3.89 -10.63 11.36
N ILE A 93 -4.41 -10.51 10.14
CA ILE A 93 -5.28 -9.41 9.76
C ILE A 93 -6.59 -9.44 10.53
N HIS A 94 -7.21 -10.61 10.68
CA HIS A 94 -8.44 -10.79 11.46
C HIS A 94 -8.28 -10.25 12.88
N ASP A 95 -7.25 -10.70 13.58
CA ASP A 95 -7.02 -10.30 14.96
C ASP A 95 -6.59 -8.83 15.08
N GLY A 96 -5.79 -8.35 14.13
CA GLY A 96 -5.41 -6.94 14.07
C GLY A 96 -6.60 -6.02 13.83
N LEU A 97 -7.56 -6.41 13.02
CA LEU A 97 -8.78 -5.65 12.77
C LEU A 97 -9.74 -5.67 13.98
N ILE A 98 -9.78 -6.75 14.73
CA ILE A 98 -10.50 -6.78 16.01
C ILE A 98 -9.91 -5.75 16.98
N GLU A 99 -8.59 -5.70 17.08
CA GLU A 99 -7.88 -4.71 17.89
C GLU A 99 -8.16 -3.28 17.41
N ALA A 100 -8.15 -3.09 16.10
CA ALA A 100 -8.45 -1.80 15.48
C ALA A 100 -9.85 -1.29 15.81
N LYS A 101 -10.83 -2.17 15.78
CA LYS A 101 -12.21 -1.86 16.13
C LYS A 101 -12.37 -1.53 17.62
N LYS A 102 -11.73 -2.33 18.48
CA LYS A 102 -11.77 -2.17 19.93
C LYS A 102 -11.15 -0.85 20.39
N LYS A 103 -10.02 -0.48 19.81
CA LYS A 103 -9.27 0.75 20.15
C LYS A 103 -9.64 1.95 19.29
N LYS A 104 -10.56 1.80 18.36
CA LYS A 104 -11.08 2.90 17.51
C LYS A 104 -9.98 3.64 16.75
N TYR A 105 -9.16 2.92 16.00
CA TYR A 105 -8.17 3.54 15.11
C TYR A 105 -8.86 4.27 13.95
N ASP A 106 -8.27 5.38 13.52
CA ASP A 106 -8.72 6.15 12.35
C ASP A 106 -8.25 5.51 11.04
N LEU A 107 -7.06 4.93 11.06
CA LEU A 107 -6.42 4.33 9.89
C LEU A 107 -5.69 3.06 10.25
N VAL A 108 -5.90 2.01 9.45
CA VAL A 108 -5.17 0.75 9.53
C VAL A 108 -4.44 0.54 8.21
N LEU A 109 -3.13 0.36 8.28
CA LEU A 109 -2.27 0.09 7.12
C LEU A 109 -1.85 -1.38 7.16
N VAL A 110 -2.18 -2.12 6.11
CA VAL A 110 -1.97 -3.57 6.04
C VAL A 110 -0.91 -3.88 5.00
N ASP A 111 0.22 -4.44 5.42
CA ASP A 111 1.25 -4.97 4.53
C ASP A 111 0.91 -6.40 4.09
N THR A 112 1.39 -6.79 2.93
CA THR A 112 1.18 -8.13 2.36
C THR A 112 2.47 -8.71 1.81
N ALA A 113 2.48 -10.03 1.61
CA ALA A 113 3.57 -10.70 0.91
C ALA A 113 3.63 -10.30 -0.57
N GLY A 114 4.80 -10.40 -1.17
CA GLY A 114 5.03 -10.07 -2.58
C GLY A 114 5.87 -11.10 -3.31
N ARG A 115 5.76 -12.38 -2.96
CA ARG A 115 6.55 -13.47 -3.56
C ARG A 115 5.84 -14.01 -4.79
N LEU A 116 6.32 -13.68 -5.99
CA LEU A 116 5.75 -14.14 -7.25
C LEU A 116 6.13 -15.58 -7.63
N GLN A 117 7.07 -16.21 -6.92
CA GLN A 117 7.46 -17.60 -7.14
C GLN A 117 6.27 -18.57 -6.98
N ASN A 118 5.32 -18.22 -6.15
CA ASN A 118 4.06 -18.94 -5.99
C ASN A 118 2.87 -17.99 -6.21
N LYS A 119 2.69 -17.61 -7.45
CA LYS A 119 1.69 -16.64 -7.90
C LYS A 119 0.27 -17.00 -7.47
N THR A 120 -0.14 -18.25 -7.69
CA THR A 120 -1.50 -18.71 -7.38
C THR A 120 -1.79 -18.61 -5.88
N ASN A 121 -0.87 -19.06 -5.04
CA ASN A 121 -1.04 -18.97 -3.59
C ASN A 121 -1.06 -17.52 -3.12
N LEU A 122 -0.22 -16.66 -3.67
CA LEU A 122 -0.21 -15.23 -3.34
C LEU A 122 -1.56 -14.58 -3.67
N MET A 123 -2.10 -14.85 -4.86
CA MET A 123 -3.38 -14.26 -5.28
C MET A 123 -4.54 -14.77 -4.43
N ASN A 124 -4.56 -16.07 -4.10
CA ASN A 124 -5.56 -16.64 -3.20
C ASN A 124 -5.48 -16.03 -1.80
N GLU A 125 -4.26 -15.84 -1.29
CA GLU A 125 -4.01 -15.22 0.00
C GLU A 125 -4.51 -13.76 0.03
N LEU A 126 -4.20 -12.97 -0.99
CA LEU A 126 -4.65 -11.58 -1.11
C LEU A 126 -6.18 -11.49 -1.19
N ALA A 127 -6.82 -12.38 -1.93
CA ALA A 127 -8.28 -12.45 -2.02
C ALA A 127 -8.91 -12.79 -0.67
N LYS A 128 -8.31 -13.70 0.08
CA LYS A 128 -8.75 -14.06 1.43
C LYS A 128 -8.60 -12.90 2.41
N MET A 129 -7.47 -12.20 2.37
CA MET A 129 -7.23 -11.00 3.18
C MET A 129 -8.29 -9.93 2.92
N ARG A 130 -8.61 -9.68 1.65
CA ARG A 130 -9.64 -8.73 1.27
C ARG A 130 -11.00 -9.09 1.85
N ARG A 131 -11.38 -10.36 1.77
CA ARG A 131 -12.65 -10.84 2.37
C ARG A 131 -12.70 -10.63 3.88
N VAL A 132 -11.60 -10.87 4.57
CA VAL A 132 -11.49 -10.61 6.01
C VAL A 132 -11.68 -9.13 6.33
N ILE A 133 -11.04 -8.26 5.56
CA ILE A 133 -11.19 -6.80 5.73
C ILE A 133 -12.65 -6.38 5.52
N GLU A 134 -13.28 -6.81 4.44
CA GLU A 134 -14.68 -6.49 4.12
C GLU A 134 -15.66 -6.98 5.20
N LYS A 135 -15.37 -8.13 5.79
CA LYS A 135 -16.19 -8.69 6.88
C LYS A 135 -16.13 -7.84 8.14
N HIS A 136 -14.96 -7.35 8.52
CA HIS A 136 -14.78 -6.54 9.74
C HIS A 136 -15.20 -5.09 9.56
N PHE A 137 -14.92 -4.52 8.41
CA PHE A 137 -15.23 -3.13 8.07
C PHE A 137 -15.89 -3.12 6.69
N PRO A 138 -17.23 -3.17 6.61
CA PRO A 138 -17.94 -2.98 5.34
C PRO A 138 -17.50 -1.67 4.66
N ASP A 139 -17.46 -1.65 3.36
CA ASP A 139 -16.90 -0.56 2.53
C ASP A 139 -15.37 -0.43 2.57
N SER A 140 -14.68 -1.32 3.26
CA SER A 140 -13.21 -1.38 3.26
C SER A 140 -12.70 -2.55 2.41
N PRO A 141 -11.45 -2.48 1.92
CA PRO A 141 -10.51 -1.36 2.11
C PRO A 141 -10.92 -0.12 1.32
N GLN A 142 -10.70 1.06 1.89
CA GLN A 142 -10.92 2.33 1.21
C GLN A 142 -9.93 2.53 0.07
N GLU A 143 -8.71 2.05 0.27
CA GLU A 143 -7.68 2.00 -0.77
C GLU A 143 -7.04 0.61 -0.83
N THR A 144 -6.82 0.12 -2.05
CA THR A 144 -5.92 -0.99 -2.35
C THR A 144 -4.85 -0.45 -3.27
N LEU A 145 -3.65 -0.26 -2.73
CA LEU A 145 -2.57 0.45 -3.39
C LEU A 145 -1.49 -0.51 -3.89
N LEU A 146 -1.20 -0.43 -5.18
CA LEU A 146 -0.07 -1.14 -5.78
C LEU A 146 1.18 -0.28 -5.66
N VAL A 147 2.21 -0.79 -5.00
CA VAL A 147 3.50 -0.11 -4.90
C VAL A 147 4.41 -0.58 -6.03
N ILE A 148 4.92 0.35 -6.80
CA ILE A 148 5.82 0.10 -7.94
C ILE A 148 7.11 0.89 -7.74
N ASP A 149 8.23 0.21 -7.95
CA ASP A 149 9.56 0.82 -8.00
C ASP A 149 9.80 1.42 -9.38
N ALA A 150 9.93 2.73 -9.45
CA ALA A 150 10.12 3.46 -10.70
C ALA A 150 11.43 3.11 -11.43
N THR A 151 12.41 2.55 -10.72
CA THR A 151 13.72 2.18 -11.29
C THR A 151 13.72 0.83 -12.01
N THR A 152 12.69 -0.01 -11.82
CA THR A 152 12.64 -1.36 -12.40
C THR A 152 12.31 -1.41 -13.88
N GLY A 153 11.85 -0.30 -14.45
CA GLY A 153 11.49 -0.21 -15.86
C GLY A 153 10.28 -1.06 -16.25
N GLN A 154 10.16 -1.33 -17.55
CA GLN A 154 8.99 -2.01 -18.12
C GLN A 154 8.78 -3.42 -17.57
N ASN A 155 9.87 -4.18 -17.34
CA ASN A 155 9.77 -5.55 -16.82
C ASN A 155 9.16 -5.59 -15.42
N GLY A 156 9.57 -4.70 -14.54
CA GLY A 156 9.02 -4.60 -13.19
C GLY A 156 7.55 -4.19 -13.21
N MET A 157 7.18 -3.27 -14.08
CA MET A 157 5.78 -2.87 -14.26
C MET A 157 4.92 -4.00 -14.81
N ASN A 158 5.41 -4.76 -15.77
CA ASN A 158 4.69 -5.91 -16.31
C ASN A 158 4.50 -7.02 -15.25
N GLN A 159 5.51 -7.29 -14.42
CA GLN A 159 5.40 -8.22 -13.31
C GLN A 159 4.31 -7.80 -12.32
N ALA A 160 4.25 -6.52 -12.01
CA ALA A 160 3.27 -6.00 -11.06
C ALA A 160 1.83 -6.03 -11.60
N HIS A 161 1.65 -6.11 -12.92
CA HIS A 161 0.32 -6.08 -13.56
C HIS A 161 -0.62 -7.20 -13.08
N ILE A 162 -0.09 -8.31 -12.66
CA ILE A 162 -0.85 -9.41 -12.10
C ILE A 162 -1.74 -9.01 -10.91
N PHE A 163 -1.30 -8.06 -10.12
CA PHE A 163 -2.07 -7.59 -8.97
C PHE A 163 -3.34 -6.85 -9.37
N ASN A 164 -3.36 -6.24 -10.57
CA ASN A 164 -4.52 -5.52 -11.05
C ASN A 164 -5.72 -6.42 -11.34
N GLU A 165 -5.49 -7.65 -11.76
CA GLU A 165 -6.55 -8.59 -12.10
C GLU A 165 -7.27 -9.17 -10.88
N THR A 166 -6.57 -9.26 -9.74
CA THR A 166 -7.04 -10.05 -8.59
C THR A 166 -7.45 -9.20 -7.39
N THR A 167 -6.87 -8.01 -7.22
CA THR A 167 -6.97 -7.27 -5.96
C THR A 167 -7.84 -6.02 -6.01
N GLN A 168 -8.47 -5.70 -7.11
CA GLN A 168 -9.32 -4.52 -7.29
C GLN A 168 -8.61 -3.24 -6.84
N LEU A 169 -7.51 -2.94 -7.48
CA LEU A 169 -6.67 -1.78 -7.15
C LEU A 169 -7.43 -0.46 -7.28
N THR A 170 -7.17 0.46 -6.38
CA THR A 170 -7.75 1.82 -6.41
C THR A 170 -6.72 2.89 -6.80
N GLY A 171 -5.43 2.61 -6.66
CA GLY A 171 -4.39 3.55 -6.98
C GLY A 171 -3.00 2.94 -6.91
N ILE A 172 -2.03 3.76 -7.30
CA ILE A 172 -0.61 3.39 -7.39
C ILE A 172 0.20 4.31 -6.51
N VAL A 173 1.19 3.71 -5.81
CA VAL A 173 2.27 4.42 -5.16
C VAL A 173 3.55 4.15 -5.94
N LEU A 174 4.19 5.19 -6.43
CA LEU A 174 5.40 5.10 -7.22
C LEU A 174 6.60 5.48 -6.35
N THR A 175 7.53 4.53 -6.14
CA THR A 175 8.70 4.74 -5.31
C THR A 175 9.95 5.02 -6.14
N LYS A 176 10.96 5.62 -5.52
CA LYS A 176 12.29 5.87 -6.11
C LYS A 176 12.23 6.73 -7.39
N LEU A 177 11.29 7.65 -7.46
CA LEU A 177 11.08 8.50 -8.63
C LEU A 177 12.25 9.46 -8.86
N ASP A 178 12.99 9.82 -7.82
CA ASP A 178 14.20 10.63 -7.87
C ASP A 178 15.32 10.05 -8.77
N GLY A 179 15.30 8.73 -8.98
CA GLY A 179 16.28 8.03 -9.83
C GLY A 179 15.90 7.88 -11.30
N THR A 180 14.81 8.48 -11.78
CA THR A 180 14.27 8.20 -13.12
C THR A 180 13.83 9.45 -13.89
N ALA A 181 13.59 9.26 -15.20
CA ALA A 181 12.91 10.25 -16.05
C ALA A 181 11.40 10.22 -15.77
N LYS A 182 10.92 11.19 -14.99
CA LYS A 182 9.59 11.22 -14.38
C LYS A 182 8.42 11.11 -15.35
N GLY A 183 8.47 11.81 -16.49
CA GLY A 183 7.35 11.86 -17.42
C GLY A 183 7.06 10.53 -18.12
N GLY A 184 8.10 9.81 -18.55
CA GLY A 184 7.96 8.55 -19.27
C GLY A 184 7.35 7.44 -18.41
N ILE A 185 7.79 7.30 -17.17
CA ILE A 185 7.29 6.27 -16.27
C ILE A 185 5.81 6.50 -15.90
N VAL A 186 5.41 7.73 -15.67
CA VAL A 186 4.02 8.09 -15.35
C VAL A 186 3.08 7.73 -16.51
N LEU A 187 3.47 8.03 -17.73
CA LEU A 187 2.69 7.67 -18.93
C LEU A 187 2.58 6.16 -19.11
N ALA A 188 3.67 5.43 -18.92
CA ALA A 188 3.68 3.97 -19.03
C ALA A 188 2.76 3.32 -17.99
N ILE A 189 2.79 3.77 -16.75
CA ILE A 189 1.92 3.28 -15.69
C ILE A 189 0.45 3.57 -16.01
N ARG A 190 0.17 4.78 -16.47
CA ARG A 190 -1.19 5.16 -16.86
C ARG A 190 -1.74 4.26 -17.97
N HIS A 191 -0.91 3.97 -18.95
CA HIS A 191 -1.28 3.09 -20.06
C HIS A 191 -1.55 1.66 -19.60
N LEU A 192 -0.69 1.11 -18.72
CA LEU A 192 -0.80 -0.28 -18.25
C LEU A 192 -1.95 -0.51 -17.28
N TYR A 193 -2.15 0.39 -16.34
CA TYR A 193 -3.04 0.15 -15.19
C TYR A 193 -4.34 0.92 -15.25
N ASN A 194 -4.38 2.02 -15.98
CA ASN A 194 -5.53 2.93 -16.01
C ASN A 194 -6.02 3.32 -14.61
N LEU A 195 -5.07 3.54 -13.70
CA LEU A 195 -5.30 3.88 -12.30
C LEU A 195 -4.59 5.18 -11.94
N PRO A 196 -5.11 5.96 -10.98
CA PRO A 196 -4.42 7.17 -10.54
C PRO A 196 -3.17 6.82 -9.74
N ILE A 197 -2.11 7.60 -9.94
CA ILE A 197 -0.96 7.62 -9.04
C ILE A 197 -1.35 8.54 -7.88
N LYS A 198 -1.36 8.01 -6.67
CA LYS A 198 -1.80 8.75 -5.50
C LYS A 198 -0.65 9.37 -4.72
N MET A 199 0.47 8.68 -4.66
CA MET A 199 1.65 9.11 -3.91
C MET A 199 2.92 8.80 -4.69
N VAL A 200 3.96 9.60 -4.51
CA VAL A 200 5.28 9.38 -5.07
C VAL A 200 6.35 9.46 -3.97
N GLY A 201 7.28 8.51 -3.98
CA GLY A 201 8.45 8.50 -3.12
C GLY A 201 9.64 9.13 -3.82
N LEU A 202 10.24 10.14 -3.20
CA LEU A 202 11.33 10.95 -3.76
C LEU A 202 12.68 10.70 -3.08
N GLY A 203 12.78 9.74 -2.17
CA GLY A 203 14.02 9.46 -1.45
C GLY A 203 13.85 8.45 -0.33
N GLU A 204 14.78 8.45 0.64
CA GLU A 204 14.85 7.46 1.71
C GLU A 204 14.38 7.99 3.08
N LYS A 205 14.11 9.28 3.20
CA LYS A 205 13.68 9.90 4.46
C LYS A 205 12.21 9.62 4.72
N ILE A 206 11.82 9.61 5.99
CA ILE A 206 10.45 9.32 6.42
C ILE A 206 9.40 10.30 5.86
N ASP A 207 9.81 11.51 5.53
CA ASP A 207 8.96 12.57 4.98
C ASP A 207 9.05 12.74 3.45
N ASP A 208 9.72 11.82 2.75
CA ASP A 208 9.92 11.90 1.29
C ASP A 208 8.76 11.32 0.45
N LEU A 209 7.68 10.90 1.07
CA LEU A 209 6.47 10.50 0.37
C LEU A 209 5.53 11.69 0.24
N VAL A 210 5.19 12.05 -0.99
CA VAL A 210 4.35 13.22 -1.28
C VAL A 210 3.16 12.84 -2.15
N PRO A 211 2.04 13.59 -2.06
CA PRO A 211 0.94 13.41 -3.01
C PRO A 211 1.41 13.63 -4.44
N PHE A 212 0.82 12.89 -5.36
CA PHE A 212 1.10 13.11 -6.78
C PHE A 212 0.37 14.36 -7.25
N ASP A 213 1.12 15.32 -7.78
CA ASP A 213 0.62 16.54 -8.38
C ASP A 213 1.06 16.61 -9.84
N ILE A 214 0.13 17.06 -10.70
CA ILE A 214 0.35 17.14 -12.15
C ILE A 214 0.98 18.49 -12.53
N GLU A 215 0.93 19.51 -11.65
CA GLU A 215 1.47 20.85 -11.91
C GLU A 215 2.98 20.90 -11.97
#